data_0842d88db05e909340c8b2f41bcb1645
#
_entry.id   0842d88db05e909340c8b2f41bcb1645
#
_cell.length_a   1.000
_cell.length_b   1.000
_cell.length_c   1.000
_cell.angle_alpha   90.00
_cell.angle_beta   90.00
_cell.angle_gamma   90.00
#
_symmetry.space_group_name_H-M   'P 1'
#
loop_
_entity.id
_entity.type
_entity.pdbx_description
1 polymer ?
#
loop_
_entity_poly.entity_id
_entity_poly.type
_entity_poly.pdbx_seq_one_letter_code
_entity_poly.pdbx_strand_id
1 'polypeptide(L)'
;ARCADTSPDFSRDEASHLVPRSNPFLQKLFQFIAGRQIDDEPFIGFVEDMVDVLAHADMPAVLRDFGTHKKGEDPIVHFYESFLEAYDPAMRAKRGVYYTPAPVASYMVRSIDHILKTVFKLDAGLADGSTATFSKPVAGGKDGLATQETHPRVLILDPACGTCTFFYVLVNFL
;
A
#
# COMPACT_ATOMS: atom_id res chain seq x y z
N ALA A 1 8.82 7.63 -9.81
CA ALA A 1 9.52 8.82 -10.32
C ALA A 1 9.22 9.01 -11.81
N ARG A 2 9.72 8.16 -12.72
CA ARG A 2 9.59 8.36 -14.18
C ARG A 2 8.14 8.56 -14.66
N CYS A 3 7.16 7.90 -14.06
CA CYS A 3 5.75 8.09 -14.42
C CYS A 3 5.20 9.50 -14.11
N ALA A 4 5.83 10.21 -13.18
CA ALA A 4 5.46 11.59 -12.82
C ALA A 4 6.35 12.64 -13.51
N ASP A 5 7.36 12.20 -14.24
CA ASP A 5 8.32 13.04 -14.90
C ASP A 5 7.91 13.23 -16.37
N THR A 6 7.88 14.48 -16.81
CA THR A 6 7.62 14.89 -18.19
C THR A 6 8.89 15.36 -18.89
N SER A 7 10.03 15.35 -18.20
CA SER A 7 11.33 15.78 -18.74
C SER A 7 11.89 14.74 -19.71
N PRO A 8 12.54 15.15 -20.81
CA PRO A 8 13.27 14.24 -21.66
C PRO A 8 14.58 13.71 -21.02
N ASP A 9 15.08 14.41 -20.00
CA ASP A 9 16.40 14.18 -19.38
C ASP A 9 16.31 13.42 -18.06
N PHE A 10 15.51 12.35 -18.00
CA PHE A 10 15.38 11.55 -16.79
C PHE A 10 16.72 10.96 -16.36
N SER A 11 17.10 11.23 -15.11
CA SER A 11 18.35 10.79 -14.51
C SER A 11 18.14 10.23 -13.11
N ARG A 12 19.17 9.56 -12.58
CA ARG A 12 19.18 9.04 -11.21
C ARG A 12 19.00 10.17 -10.17
N ASP A 13 19.67 11.29 -10.37
CA ASP A 13 19.56 12.45 -9.47
C ASP A 13 18.15 13.05 -9.52
N GLU A 14 17.58 13.23 -10.69
CA GLU A 14 16.22 13.75 -10.87
C GLU A 14 15.17 12.82 -10.24
N ALA A 15 15.36 11.51 -10.34
CA ALA A 15 14.47 10.53 -9.70
C ALA A 15 14.34 10.76 -8.18
N SER A 16 15.39 11.23 -7.51
CA SER A 16 15.38 11.50 -6.07
C SER A 16 14.45 12.66 -5.70
N HIS A 17 14.30 13.64 -6.57
CA HIS A 17 13.46 14.82 -6.36
C HIS A 17 11.98 14.56 -6.65
N LEU A 18 11.67 13.53 -7.45
CA LEU A 18 10.31 13.15 -7.86
C LEU A 18 9.58 12.26 -6.85
N VAL A 19 10.24 11.87 -5.76
CA VAL A 19 9.62 11.03 -4.73
C VAL A 19 8.64 11.84 -3.89
N PRO A 20 7.41 11.37 -3.66
CA PRO A 20 6.43 12.06 -2.83
C PRO A 20 6.95 12.35 -1.42
N ARG A 21 6.79 13.59 -0.97
CA ARG A 21 7.22 14.04 0.37
C ARG A 21 6.45 13.37 1.51
N SER A 22 5.32 12.76 1.20
CA SER A 22 4.46 12.04 2.15
C SER A 22 5.07 10.73 2.67
N ASN A 23 6.12 10.22 2.04
CA ASN A 23 6.77 8.98 2.45
C ASN A 23 8.27 9.19 2.77
N PRO A 24 8.62 9.49 4.03
CA PRO A 24 10.02 9.72 4.45
C PRO A 24 10.94 8.52 4.25
N PHE A 25 10.41 7.30 4.30
CA PHE A 25 11.18 6.08 4.05
C PHE A 25 11.61 6.01 2.59
N LEU A 26 10.67 6.19 1.66
CA LEU A 26 10.98 6.21 0.23
C LEU A 26 11.94 7.34 -0.12
N GLN A 27 11.79 8.51 0.47
CA GLN A 27 12.73 9.61 0.26
C GLN A 27 14.15 9.22 0.65
N LYS A 28 14.35 8.64 1.84
CA LYS A 28 15.68 8.20 2.30
C LYS A 28 16.25 7.09 1.40
N LEU A 29 15.42 6.13 0.99
CA LEU A 29 15.84 5.06 0.10
C LEU A 29 16.29 5.62 -1.26
N PHE A 30 15.52 6.54 -1.84
CA PHE A 30 15.88 7.16 -3.11
C PHE A 30 17.10 8.08 -3.00
N GLN A 31 17.25 8.82 -1.90
CA GLN A 31 18.44 9.59 -1.63
C GLN A 31 19.68 8.70 -1.53
N PHE A 32 19.56 7.52 -0.97
CA PHE A 32 20.64 6.54 -0.92
C PHE A 32 20.96 6.01 -2.32
N ILE A 33 19.96 5.59 -3.11
CA ILE A 33 20.14 5.04 -4.46
C ILE A 33 20.60 6.12 -5.47
N ALA A 34 20.11 7.34 -5.34
CA ALA A 34 20.51 8.47 -6.19
C ALA A 34 21.82 9.10 -5.75
N GLY A 35 22.21 8.92 -4.49
CA GLY A 35 23.42 9.48 -3.93
C GLY A 35 24.70 8.78 -4.44
N ARG A 36 25.82 9.47 -4.32
CA ARG A 36 27.16 8.95 -4.67
C ARG A 36 27.63 7.80 -3.80
N GLN A 37 26.88 7.46 -2.76
CA GLN A 37 27.25 6.40 -1.80
C GLN A 37 27.27 5.01 -2.43
N ILE A 38 26.57 4.81 -3.55
CA ILE A 38 26.53 3.54 -4.26
C ILE A 38 27.38 3.53 -5.54
N ASP A 39 28.08 4.61 -5.86
CA ASP A 39 28.88 4.69 -7.09
C ASP A 39 30.01 3.65 -7.14
N ASP A 40 30.52 3.26 -5.96
CA ASP A 40 31.57 2.24 -5.82
C ASP A 40 31.01 0.83 -5.63
N GLU A 41 29.68 0.66 -5.61
CA GLU A 41 29.06 -0.65 -5.40
C GLU A 41 29.06 -1.50 -6.68
N PRO A 42 29.32 -2.82 -6.58
CA PRO A 42 29.41 -3.70 -7.75
C PRO A 42 28.14 -3.75 -8.62
N PHE A 43 27.00 -3.37 -8.04
CA PHE A 43 25.70 -3.42 -8.73
C PHE A 43 25.31 -2.09 -9.40
N ILE A 44 26.16 -1.03 -9.30
CA ILE A 44 25.80 0.29 -9.84
C ILE A 44 25.44 0.25 -11.32
N GLY A 45 26.16 -0.55 -12.11
CA GLY A 45 25.88 -0.70 -13.55
C GLY A 45 24.43 -1.12 -13.83
N PHE A 46 23.86 -2.02 -13.04
CA PHE A 46 22.46 -2.41 -13.21
C PHE A 46 21.48 -1.28 -12.89
N VAL A 47 21.82 -0.40 -11.95
CA VAL A 47 20.99 0.78 -11.62
C VAL A 47 21.04 1.77 -12.80
N GLU A 48 22.21 2.01 -13.34
CA GLU A 48 22.40 2.90 -14.49
C GLU A 48 21.71 2.37 -15.75
N ASP A 49 21.81 1.08 -16.05
CA ASP A 49 21.11 0.42 -17.14
C ASP A 49 19.57 0.59 -17.00
N MET A 50 19.04 0.42 -15.77
CA MET A 50 17.61 0.65 -15.52
C MET A 50 17.22 2.11 -15.73
N VAL A 51 18.04 3.06 -15.31
CA VAL A 51 17.79 4.50 -15.52
C VAL A 51 17.80 4.81 -17.02
N ASP A 52 18.76 4.26 -17.77
CA ASP A 52 18.86 4.44 -19.21
C ASP A 52 17.64 3.88 -19.96
N VAL A 53 17.22 2.66 -19.63
CA VAL A 53 15.98 2.08 -20.17
C VAL A 53 14.77 2.96 -19.88
N LEU A 54 14.65 3.46 -18.65
CA LEU A 54 13.53 4.33 -18.26
C LEU A 54 13.60 5.71 -18.93
N ALA A 55 14.78 6.23 -19.17
CA ALA A 55 14.98 7.51 -19.88
C ALA A 55 14.49 7.43 -21.32
N HIS A 56 14.76 6.31 -22.00
CA HIS A 56 14.39 6.09 -23.40
C HIS A 56 12.99 5.48 -23.59
N ALA A 57 12.32 5.05 -22.51
CA ALA A 57 10.99 4.47 -22.60
C ALA A 57 9.94 5.51 -23.01
N ASP A 58 9.08 5.15 -23.96
CA ASP A 58 7.86 5.90 -24.26
C ASP A 58 6.83 5.68 -23.13
N MET A 59 6.98 6.46 -22.05
CA MET A 59 6.12 6.34 -20.88
C MET A 59 4.63 6.57 -21.20
N PRO A 60 4.23 7.51 -22.06
CA PRO A 60 2.85 7.62 -22.52
C PRO A 60 2.32 6.34 -23.17
N ALA A 61 3.13 5.64 -23.98
CA ALA A 61 2.73 4.37 -24.57
C ALA A 61 2.64 3.25 -23.52
N VAL A 62 3.62 3.16 -22.60
CA VAL A 62 3.64 2.19 -21.51
C VAL A 62 2.44 2.37 -20.56
N LEU A 63 2.08 3.62 -20.25
CA LEU A 63 1.00 3.94 -19.34
C LEU A 63 -0.37 3.99 -20.00
N ARG A 64 -0.46 3.93 -21.33
CA ARG A 64 -1.73 4.06 -22.06
C ARG A 64 -2.80 3.10 -21.58
N ASP A 65 -2.42 1.85 -21.34
CA ASP A 65 -3.32 0.78 -20.89
C ASP A 65 -3.19 0.50 -19.39
N PHE A 66 -2.29 1.22 -18.72
CA PHE A 66 -2.06 1.06 -17.28
C PHE A 66 -3.23 1.68 -16.50
N GLY A 67 -3.96 0.86 -15.76
CA GLY A 67 -5.14 1.31 -15.01
C GLY A 67 -6.44 1.32 -15.81
N THR A 68 -6.44 0.95 -17.10
CA THR A 68 -7.65 0.80 -17.91
C THR A 68 -8.36 -0.53 -17.70
N HIS A 69 -7.74 -1.44 -16.95
CA HIS A 69 -8.36 -2.70 -16.55
C HIS A 69 -9.62 -2.44 -15.73
N LYS A 70 -10.55 -3.38 -15.80
CA LYS A 70 -11.91 -3.30 -15.22
C LYS A 70 -11.93 -2.56 -13.89
N LYS A 71 -12.88 -1.63 -13.75
CA LYS A 71 -13.11 -0.86 -12.53
C LYS A 71 -12.97 -1.75 -11.28
N GLY A 72 -11.93 -1.54 -10.46
CA GLY A 72 -11.69 -2.32 -9.23
C GLY A 72 -10.45 -3.22 -9.22
N GLU A 73 -9.67 -3.27 -10.30
CA GLU A 73 -8.39 -4.01 -10.30
C GLU A 73 -7.24 -3.01 -10.13
N ASP A 74 -6.39 -3.26 -9.11
CA ASP A 74 -5.18 -2.47 -8.89
C ASP A 74 -4.08 -2.95 -9.85
N PRO A 75 -3.62 -2.12 -10.79
CA PRO A 75 -2.59 -2.51 -11.75
C PRO A 75 -1.26 -2.94 -11.10
N ILE A 76 -0.92 -2.37 -9.95
CA ILE A 76 0.32 -2.68 -9.21
C ILE A 76 0.26 -4.11 -8.66
N VAL A 77 -0.91 -4.51 -8.16
CA VAL A 77 -1.10 -5.88 -7.64
C VAL A 77 -0.96 -6.91 -8.75
N HIS A 78 -1.56 -6.67 -9.91
CA HIS A 78 -1.42 -7.54 -11.07
C HIS A 78 0.01 -7.63 -11.59
N PHE A 79 0.70 -6.49 -11.65
CA PHE A 79 2.12 -6.48 -12.04
C PHE A 79 2.96 -7.33 -11.09
N TYR A 80 2.79 -7.16 -9.78
CA TYR A 80 3.56 -7.89 -8.78
C TYR A 80 3.29 -9.40 -8.84
N GLU A 81 2.05 -9.80 -9.03
CA GLU A 81 1.67 -11.22 -9.16
C GLU A 81 2.29 -11.86 -10.42
N SER A 82 2.13 -11.20 -11.57
CA SER A 82 2.69 -11.66 -12.84
C SER A 82 4.23 -11.69 -12.81
N PHE A 83 4.85 -10.71 -12.17
CA PHE A 83 6.29 -10.67 -11.97
C PHE A 83 6.78 -11.86 -11.13
N LEU A 84 6.15 -12.14 -9.98
CA LEU A 84 6.52 -13.27 -9.14
C LEU A 84 6.27 -14.61 -9.81
N GLU A 85 5.21 -14.72 -10.60
CA GLU A 85 4.92 -15.93 -11.38
C GLU A 85 6.01 -16.23 -12.41
N ALA A 86 6.49 -15.19 -13.08
CA ALA A 86 7.55 -15.31 -14.09
C ALA A 86 8.94 -15.49 -13.45
N TYR A 87 9.20 -14.80 -12.31
CA TYR A 87 10.52 -14.76 -11.70
C TYR A 87 10.81 -15.98 -10.83
N ASP A 88 9.89 -16.37 -9.94
CA ASP A 88 10.06 -17.53 -9.06
C ASP A 88 8.71 -18.16 -8.66
N PRO A 89 8.17 -19.04 -9.51
CA PRO A 89 6.91 -19.73 -9.24
C PRO A 89 6.96 -20.61 -7.96
N ALA A 90 8.11 -21.17 -7.66
CA ALA A 90 8.28 -22.03 -6.48
C ALA A 90 8.25 -21.23 -5.19
N MET A 91 8.88 -20.06 -5.16
CA MET A 91 8.84 -19.15 -4.02
C MET A 91 7.44 -18.58 -3.82
N ARG A 92 6.74 -18.22 -4.91
CA ARG A 92 5.33 -17.79 -4.88
C ARG A 92 4.47 -18.82 -4.16
N ALA A 93 4.54 -20.07 -4.56
CA ALA A 93 3.77 -21.17 -3.96
C ALA A 93 4.14 -21.39 -2.49
N LYS A 94 5.44 -21.42 -2.17
CA LYS A 94 5.94 -21.67 -0.82
C LYS A 94 5.56 -20.56 0.18
N ARG A 95 5.51 -19.32 -0.26
CA ARG A 95 5.16 -18.15 0.57
C ARG A 95 3.67 -17.84 0.59
N GLY A 96 2.86 -18.55 -0.20
CA GLY A 96 1.43 -18.32 -0.28
C GLY A 96 1.06 -16.92 -0.79
N VAL A 97 1.91 -16.34 -1.65
CA VAL A 97 1.66 -15.02 -2.23
C VAL A 97 0.62 -15.16 -3.34
N TYR A 98 -0.63 -15.15 -2.92
CA TYR A 98 -1.78 -15.18 -3.81
C TYR A 98 -2.61 -13.91 -3.64
N TYR A 99 -3.01 -13.36 -4.74
CA TYR A 99 -3.91 -12.22 -4.78
C TYR A 99 -5.32 -12.62 -4.36
N THR A 100 -5.94 -11.81 -3.51
CA THR A 100 -7.37 -11.96 -3.22
C THR A 100 -8.18 -11.29 -4.34
N PRO A 101 -9.02 -12.03 -5.08
CA PRO A 101 -9.79 -11.43 -6.17
C PRO A 101 -10.64 -10.25 -5.68
N ALA A 102 -10.65 -9.16 -6.45
CA ALA A 102 -11.36 -7.93 -6.10
C ALA A 102 -12.85 -8.14 -5.75
N PRO A 103 -13.61 -9.04 -6.42
CA PRO A 103 -14.98 -9.33 -6.03
C PRO A 103 -15.10 -9.91 -4.62
N VAL A 104 -14.13 -10.76 -4.21
CA VAL A 104 -14.11 -11.37 -2.87
C VAL A 104 -13.80 -10.33 -1.82
N ALA A 105 -12.75 -9.54 -2.02
CA ALA A 105 -12.39 -8.44 -1.10
C ALA A 105 -13.54 -7.44 -0.96
N SER A 106 -14.17 -7.05 -2.08
CA SER A 106 -15.32 -6.16 -2.10
C SER A 106 -16.55 -6.73 -1.39
N TYR A 107 -16.78 -8.03 -1.53
CA TYR A 107 -17.86 -8.70 -0.79
C TYR A 107 -17.60 -8.67 0.72
N MET A 108 -16.38 -8.96 1.15
CA MET A 108 -16.01 -8.96 2.58
C MET A 108 -16.14 -7.56 3.18
N VAL A 109 -15.63 -6.52 2.51
CA VAL A 109 -15.74 -5.12 2.98
C VAL A 109 -17.21 -4.71 3.13
N ARG A 110 -18.04 -4.97 2.12
CA ARG A 110 -19.49 -4.67 2.17
C ARG A 110 -20.22 -5.46 3.25
N SER A 111 -19.82 -6.72 3.46
CA SER A 111 -20.44 -7.55 4.52
C SER A 111 -20.13 -7.01 5.90
N ILE A 112 -18.89 -6.58 6.14
CA ILE A 112 -18.49 -5.97 7.41
C ILE A 112 -19.27 -4.66 7.63
N ASP A 113 -19.32 -3.79 6.61
CA ASP A 113 -20.11 -2.55 6.68
C ASP A 113 -21.57 -2.80 7.01
N HIS A 114 -22.17 -3.79 6.35
CA HIS A 114 -23.56 -4.19 6.62
C HIS A 114 -23.74 -4.67 8.06
N ILE A 115 -22.83 -5.49 8.60
CA ILE A 115 -22.88 -5.97 9.99
C ILE A 115 -22.74 -4.78 10.97
N LEU A 116 -21.83 -3.86 10.72
CA LEU A 116 -21.66 -2.66 11.55
C LEU A 116 -22.95 -1.85 11.61
N LYS A 117 -23.64 -1.67 10.47
CA LYS A 117 -24.91 -0.93 10.39
C LYS A 117 -26.07 -1.68 11.03
N THR A 118 -26.21 -2.97 10.76
CA THR A 118 -27.40 -3.73 11.15
C THR A 118 -27.32 -4.30 12.56
N VAL A 119 -26.19 -4.86 12.94
CA VAL A 119 -26.00 -5.51 14.25
C VAL A 119 -25.49 -4.52 15.29
N PHE A 120 -24.44 -3.78 14.96
CA PHE A 120 -23.80 -2.84 15.88
C PHE A 120 -24.47 -1.46 15.92
N LYS A 121 -25.43 -1.19 15.04
CA LYS A 121 -26.18 0.06 14.96
C LYS A 121 -25.27 1.29 14.79
N LEU A 122 -24.25 1.13 13.99
CA LEU A 122 -23.36 2.21 13.54
C LEU A 122 -23.79 2.67 12.16
N ASP A 123 -24.59 3.72 12.06
CA ASP A 123 -25.22 4.15 10.80
C ASP A 123 -24.20 4.48 9.71
N ALA A 124 -23.02 4.99 10.08
CA ALA A 124 -21.92 5.24 9.16
C ALA A 124 -21.09 3.97 8.81
N GLY A 125 -21.33 2.84 9.47
CA GLY A 125 -20.65 1.57 9.19
C GLY A 125 -19.14 1.66 9.36
N LEU A 126 -18.39 1.30 8.31
CA LEU A 126 -16.92 1.36 8.29
C LEU A 126 -16.39 2.81 8.35
N ALA A 127 -17.21 3.80 7.95
CA ALA A 127 -16.86 5.21 8.03
C ALA A 127 -17.16 5.83 9.40
N ASP A 128 -17.61 5.03 10.39
CA ASP A 128 -17.96 5.55 11.72
C ASP A 128 -16.72 6.03 12.47
N GLY A 129 -16.61 7.35 12.65
CA GLY A 129 -15.55 8.02 13.41
C GLY A 129 -15.91 8.28 14.88
N SER A 130 -17.04 7.75 15.37
CA SER A 130 -17.44 7.94 16.76
C SER A 130 -16.51 7.19 17.72
N THR A 131 -16.46 7.68 18.96
CA THR A 131 -15.62 7.10 20.02
C THR A 131 -16.49 6.52 21.14
N ALA A 132 -15.94 5.55 21.85
CA ALA A 132 -16.52 5.04 23.10
C ALA A 132 -15.48 5.09 24.22
N THR A 133 -15.95 5.38 25.43
CA THR A 133 -15.12 5.43 26.63
C THR A 133 -15.28 4.13 27.41
N PHE A 134 -14.17 3.49 27.70
CA PHE A 134 -14.10 2.23 28.45
C PHE A 134 -13.39 2.46 29.77
N SER A 135 -13.91 1.83 30.82
CA SER A 135 -13.26 1.81 32.11
C SER A 135 -12.30 0.61 32.20
N LYS A 136 -11.00 0.88 32.31
CA LYS A 136 -9.98 -0.15 32.45
C LYS A 136 -9.49 -0.24 33.88
N PRO A 137 -9.55 -1.41 34.52
CA PRO A 137 -8.99 -1.60 35.84
C PRO A 137 -7.49 -1.29 35.87
N VAL A 138 -7.03 -0.51 36.83
CA VAL A 138 -5.60 -0.27 37.02
C VAL A 138 -4.96 -1.52 37.59
N ALA A 139 -4.03 -2.14 36.84
CA ALA A 139 -3.31 -3.31 37.33
C ALA A 139 -2.47 -2.95 38.54
N GLY A 140 -2.73 -3.60 39.70
CA GLY A 140 -2.03 -3.38 40.98
C GLY A 140 -2.56 -2.24 41.85
N GLY A 141 -3.64 -1.57 41.46
CA GLY A 141 -4.33 -0.56 42.29
C GLY A 141 -5.19 -1.22 43.37
N LYS A 142 -5.05 -0.74 44.62
CA LYS A 142 -6.00 -1.08 45.67
C LYS A 142 -7.35 -0.46 45.32
N ASP A 143 -8.37 -1.30 45.33
CA ASP A 143 -9.81 -0.98 45.31
C ASP A 143 -10.29 0.15 44.40
N GLY A 144 -10.74 -0.23 43.20
CA GLY A 144 -11.74 0.52 42.46
C GLY A 144 -11.25 1.69 41.59
N LEU A 145 -9.96 1.92 41.46
CA LEU A 145 -9.43 2.92 40.54
C LEU A 145 -9.47 2.35 39.10
N ALA A 146 -10.32 2.93 38.24
CA ALA A 146 -10.38 2.66 36.82
C ALA A 146 -9.92 3.89 36.05
N THR A 147 -9.02 3.71 35.10
CA THR A 147 -8.73 4.73 34.11
C THR A 147 -9.78 4.66 33.02
N GLN A 148 -10.23 5.84 32.56
CA GLN A 148 -11.10 5.91 31.40
C GLN A 148 -10.23 6.09 30.14
N GLU A 149 -10.38 5.16 29.19
CA GLU A 149 -9.72 5.23 27.90
C GLU A 149 -10.78 5.41 26.81
N THR A 150 -10.56 6.38 25.93
CA THR A 150 -11.47 6.66 24.81
C THR A 150 -10.84 6.13 23.53
N HIS A 151 -11.56 5.24 22.84
CA HIS A 151 -11.12 4.62 21.62
C HIS A 151 -12.17 4.81 20.49
N PRO A 152 -11.75 4.81 19.22
CA PRO A 152 -12.69 4.71 18.12
C PRO A 152 -13.57 3.47 18.26
N ARG A 153 -14.84 3.58 17.92
CA ARG A 153 -15.77 2.42 17.95
C ARG A 153 -15.49 1.44 16.82
N VAL A 154 -14.96 1.95 15.69
CA VAL A 154 -14.49 1.13 14.57
C VAL A 154 -12.99 1.27 14.46
N LEU A 155 -12.28 0.16 14.60
CA LEU A 155 -10.85 0.07 14.40
C LEU A 155 -10.58 -1.07 13.41
N ILE A 156 -9.90 -0.76 12.31
CA ILE A 156 -9.65 -1.71 11.23
C ILE A 156 -8.20 -2.19 11.34
N LEU A 157 -8.02 -3.50 11.42
CA LEU A 157 -6.72 -4.15 11.44
C LEU A 157 -6.68 -5.22 10.33
N ASP A 158 -5.70 -5.11 9.47
CA ASP A 158 -5.33 -6.16 8.54
C ASP A 158 -3.92 -6.66 8.89
N PRO A 159 -3.79 -7.76 9.65
CA PRO A 159 -2.49 -8.26 10.11
C PRO A 159 -1.67 -8.93 9.01
N ALA A 160 -2.26 -9.15 7.85
CA ALA A 160 -1.62 -9.82 6.71
C ALA A 160 -1.90 -9.07 5.39
N CYS A 161 -1.74 -7.74 5.43
CA CYS A 161 -2.18 -6.83 4.38
C CYS A 161 -1.60 -7.10 2.99
N GLY A 162 -0.46 -7.81 2.89
CA GLY A 162 0.17 -8.13 1.61
C GLY A 162 0.36 -6.90 0.74
N THR A 163 -0.26 -6.89 -0.43
CA THR A 163 -0.28 -5.76 -1.37
C THR A 163 -1.34 -4.70 -1.02
N CYS A 164 -1.90 -4.74 0.18
CA CYS A 164 -2.94 -3.82 0.67
C CYS A 164 -4.27 -3.87 -0.12
N THR A 165 -4.60 -4.99 -0.75
CA THR A 165 -5.83 -5.14 -1.54
C THR A 165 -7.10 -4.77 -0.76
N PHE A 166 -7.20 -5.23 0.49
CA PHE A 166 -8.37 -4.90 1.32
C PHE A 166 -8.45 -3.42 1.65
N PHE A 167 -7.32 -2.76 1.93
CA PHE A 167 -7.29 -1.32 2.16
C PHE A 167 -7.64 -0.54 0.89
N TYR A 168 -7.14 -0.97 -0.26
CA TYR A 168 -7.51 -0.37 -1.54
C TYR A 168 -9.02 -0.45 -1.80
N VAL A 169 -9.60 -1.64 -1.61
CA VAL A 169 -11.05 -1.84 -1.77
C VAL A 169 -11.84 -1.02 -0.75
N LEU A 170 -11.38 -0.97 0.49
CA LEU A 170 -12.01 -0.20 1.57
C LEU A 170 -12.03 1.30 1.25
N VAL A 171 -10.89 1.88 0.85
CA VAL A 171 -10.80 3.32 0.53
C VAL A 171 -11.69 3.68 -0.67
N ASN A 172 -11.82 2.78 -1.66
CA ASN A 172 -12.71 3.01 -2.78
C ASN A 172 -14.20 2.76 -2.46
N PHE A 173 -14.48 2.10 -1.34
CA PHE A 173 -15.85 1.85 -0.87
C PHE A 173 -16.38 3.01 -0.03
N LEU A 174 -15.52 3.68 0.76
CA LEU A 174 -15.86 4.82 1.62
C LEU A 174 -16.07 6.11 0.84
#